data_7b1282e6d3a852bd339e0e89154937d2
#
_entry.id   7b1282e6d3a852bd339e0e89154937d2
#
_cell.length_a   1.000
_cell.length_b   1.000
_cell.length_c   1.000
_cell.angle_alpha   90.00
_cell.angle_beta   90.00
_cell.angle_gamma   90.00
#
_symmetry.space_group_name_H-M   'P 1'
#
loop_
_entity.id
_entity.type
_entity.pdbx_description
1 polymer ?
#
loop_
_entity_poly.entity_id
_entity_poly.type
_entity_poly.pdbx_seq_one_letter_code
_entity_poly.pdbx_strand_id
1 'polypeptide(L)'
;ADLLFFICGVIYLAGSAILAWKEKSREHKYHNENLFFFGQMISKLNTTSKTMSIISITLTLAVFLFIAAPILVNWASGYLDSRSMYDVQIWSRYNNVYEEENLPGGGYGIVTGFLEGQGIETAYDCTFHLYLPVKEDFHNRMKYDFPAAAISLSDYNTVRRMLGFEEITLKENEFTTHWKAVATGEEQDAFLQSHRTVETDAGNLTLAQSPCHQEKMGGTMYNLYTNVLLVFPDNICRDLLPVIENRYIMTKEPLSYDKARLLETEFTEVYPEETETGAGYGIRLSTLQINDTKGNNFVLQASMLYGAVVLMIICLTVLSLQQLLDAGHYR
;
A
#
# COMPACT_ATOMS: atom_id res chain seq x y z
N ALA A 1 -20.24 3.84 -2.69
CA ALA A 1 -21.20 3.40 -3.72
C ALA A 1 -22.63 3.49 -3.19
N ASP A 2 -22.94 2.89 -2.04
CA ASP A 2 -24.30 2.77 -1.48
C ASP A 2 -24.97 4.13 -1.19
N LEU A 3 -24.23 5.10 -0.66
CA LEU A 3 -24.75 6.45 -0.39
C LEU A 3 -25.19 7.15 -1.70
N LEU A 4 -24.46 6.96 -2.76
CA LEU A 4 -24.74 7.58 -4.08
C LEU A 4 -25.99 6.95 -4.72
N PHE A 5 -26.13 5.63 -4.65
CA PHE A 5 -27.36 4.91 -5.06
C PHE A 5 -28.56 5.32 -4.20
N PHE A 6 -28.34 5.48 -2.91
CA PHE A 6 -29.39 5.93 -1.98
C PHE A 6 -29.89 7.34 -2.33
N ILE A 7 -28.98 8.32 -2.54
CA ILE A 7 -29.34 9.68 -2.92
C ILE A 7 -30.09 9.71 -4.25
N CYS A 8 -29.62 8.99 -5.26
CA CYS A 8 -30.26 8.87 -6.57
C CYS A 8 -31.65 8.22 -6.44
N GLY A 9 -31.75 7.16 -5.65
CA GLY A 9 -33.03 6.48 -5.35
C GLY A 9 -34.01 7.42 -4.67
N VAL A 10 -33.59 8.19 -3.69
CA VAL A 10 -34.44 9.18 -2.98
C VAL A 10 -34.93 10.25 -3.93
N ILE A 11 -34.08 10.83 -4.78
CA ILE A 11 -34.47 11.87 -5.77
C ILE A 11 -35.47 11.30 -6.78
N TYR A 12 -35.23 10.08 -7.29
CA TYR A 12 -36.10 9.42 -8.24
C TYR A 12 -37.46 9.04 -7.62
N LEU A 13 -37.45 8.47 -6.39
CA LEU A 13 -38.65 8.11 -5.66
C LEU A 13 -39.44 9.34 -5.22
N ALA A 14 -38.80 10.43 -4.81
CA ALA A 14 -39.49 11.68 -4.48
C ALA A 14 -40.23 12.25 -5.70
N GLY A 15 -39.58 12.26 -6.85
CA GLY A 15 -40.23 12.68 -8.12
C GLY A 15 -41.41 11.81 -8.50
N SER A 16 -41.28 10.47 -8.40
CA SER A 16 -42.34 9.51 -8.72
C SER A 16 -43.47 9.48 -7.69
N ALA A 17 -43.13 9.64 -6.38
CA ALA A 17 -44.12 9.66 -5.31
C ALA A 17 -45.02 10.90 -5.35
N ILE A 18 -44.48 12.09 -5.69
CA ILE A 18 -45.24 13.32 -5.87
C ILE A 18 -46.21 13.16 -7.05
N LEU A 19 -45.78 12.49 -8.15
CA LEU A 19 -46.64 12.18 -9.26
C LEU A 19 -47.77 11.22 -8.88
N ALA A 20 -47.46 10.10 -8.22
CA ALA A 20 -48.41 9.09 -7.80
C ALA A 20 -49.42 9.62 -6.77
N TRP A 21 -48.97 10.48 -5.85
CA TRP A 21 -49.83 11.10 -4.85
C TRP A 21 -50.84 12.06 -5.48
N LYS A 22 -50.43 12.84 -6.50
CA LYS A 22 -51.29 13.74 -7.22
C LYS A 22 -52.27 13.04 -8.21
N GLU A 23 -51.86 11.94 -8.83
CA GLU A 23 -52.72 11.10 -9.66
C GLU A 23 -53.87 10.47 -8.87
N LYS A 24 -53.68 10.18 -7.61
CA LYS A 24 -54.68 9.56 -6.73
C LYS A 24 -55.80 10.50 -6.32
N SER A 25 -55.64 11.82 -6.43
CA SER A 25 -56.62 12.84 -6.09
C SER A 25 -57.51 13.20 -7.30
N ARG A 26 -58.45 12.31 -7.65
CA ARG A 26 -59.35 12.43 -8.84
C ARG A 26 -60.23 13.69 -8.79
N GLU A 27 -60.76 14.08 -7.65
CA GLU A 27 -61.66 15.24 -7.52
C GLU A 27 -60.99 16.58 -7.81
N HIS A 28 -59.73 16.76 -7.49
CA HIS A 28 -58.98 17.99 -7.77
C HIS A 28 -58.53 18.09 -9.24
N LYS A 29 -58.39 16.95 -9.92
CA LYS A 29 -57.87 16.86 -11.32
C LYS A 29 -58.85 17.40 -12.37
N TYR A 30 -60.16 17.30 -12.11
CA TYR A 30 -61.21 17.64 -13.08
C TYR A 30 -61.95 18.91 -12.78
N HIS A 31 -61.49 19.73 -11.78
CA HIS A 31 -62.13 20.95 -11.42
C HIS A 31 -61.47 22.13 -12.20
N ASN A 32 -62.21 22.79 -13.08
CA ASN A 32 -61.83 23.93 -13.93
C ASN A 32 -60.56 23.67 -14.78
N GLU A 33 -59.69 24.70 -14.94
CA GLU A 33 -58.47 24.67 -15.78
C GLU A 33 -57.34 23.76 -15.26
N ASN A 34 -57.56 23.04 -14.15
CA ASN A 34 -56.56 22.21 -13.50
C ASN A 34 -56.04 21.06 -14.38
N LEU A 35 -56.83 20.59 -15.36
CA LEU A 35 -56.43 19.49 -16.26
C LEU A 35 -55.22 19.87 -17.11
N PHE A 36 -55.22 21.11 -17.65
CA PHE A 36 -54.14 21.62 -18.46
C PHE A 36 -52.87 21.89 -17.61
N PHE A 37 -53.06 22.45 -16.44
CA PHE A 37 -51.98 22.68 -15.48
C PHE A 37 -51.34 21.37 -15.00
N PHE A 38 -52.16 20.33 -14.73
CA PHE A 38 -51.69 19.01 -14.36
C PHE A 38 -50.90 18.31 -15.47
N GLY A 39 -51.36 18.40 -16.71
CA GLY A 39 -50.68 17.79 -17.87
C GLY A 39 -49.29 18.43 -18.08
N GLN A 40 -49.20 19.74 -18.05
CA GLN A 40 -47.93 20.45 -18.16
C GLN A 40 -46.99 20.15 -16.95
N MET A 41 -47.50 20.12 -15.75
CA MET A 41 -46.73 19.88 -14.53
C MET A 41 -46.19 18.43 -14.49
N ILE A 42 -47.01 17.42 -14.93
CA ILE A 42 -46.58 16.02 -14.99
C ILE A 42 -45.48 15.84 -16.04
N SER A 43 -45.65 16.43 -17.22
CA SER A 43 -44.62 16.39 -18.29
C SER A 43 -43.30 17.03 -17.85
N LYS A 44 -43.35 18.22 -17.20
CA LYS A 44 -42.17 18.92 -16.66
C LYS A 44 -41.52 18.17 -15.52
N LEU A 45 -42.29 17.64 -14.53
CA LEU A 45 -41.74 16.91 -13.39
C LEU A 45 -40.99 15.64 -13.83
N ASN A 46 -41.51 14.90 -14.80
CA ASN A 46 -40.89 13.68 -15.26
C ASN A 46 -39.58 13.94 -16.00
N THR A 47 -39.54 14.98 -16.85
CA THR A 47 -38.31 15.34 -17.58
C THR A 47 -37.29 16.01 -16.64
N THR A 48 -37.73 16.93 -15.79
CA THR A 48 -36.87 17.62 -14.81
C THR A 48 -36.30 16.67 -13.76
N SER A 49 -37.07 15.69 -13.27
CA SER A 49 -36.59 14.70 -12.30
C SER A 49 -35.44 13.84 -12.86
N LYS A 50 -35.56 13.38 -14.13
CA LYS A 50 -34.49 12.62 -14.79
C LYS A 50 -33.21 13.43 -14.93
N THR A 51 -33.33 14.68 -15.39
CA THR A 51 -32.17 15.55 -15.60
C THR A 51 -31.53 15.95 -14.27
N MET A 52 -32.33 16.26 -13.25
CA MET A 52 -31.82 16.55 -11.90
C MET A 52 -31.08 15.34 -11.30
N SER A 53 -31.55 14.10 -11.55
CA SER A 53 -30.85 12.91 -11.12
C SER A 53 -29.50 12.76 -11.82
N ILE A 54 -29.39 13.00 -13.12
CA ILE A 54 -28.14 12.96 -13.86
C ILE A 54 -27.17 14.04 -13.33
N ILE A 55 -27.63 15.27 -13.14
CA ILE A 55 -26.83 16.35 -12.60
C ILE A 55 -26.31 16.01 -11.20
N SER A 56 -27.18 15.46 -10.34
CA SER A 56 -26.80 15.06 -8.99
C SER A 56 -25.72 13.98 -8.99
N ILE A 57 -25.83 12.97 -9.86
CA ILE A 57 -24.85 11.90 -10.01
C ILE A 57 -23.51 12.47 -10.49
N THR A 58 -23.52 13.26 -11.55
CA THR A 58 -22.30 13.82 -12.16
C THR A 58 -21.60 14.79 -11.21
N LEU A 59 -22.35 15.63 -10.49
CA LEU A 59 -21.80 16.53 -9.49
C LEU A 59 -21.19 15.78 -8.30
N THR A 60 -21.91 14.75 -7.79
CA THR A 60 -21.39 13.92 -6.69
C THR A 60 -20.11 13.19 -7.11
N LEU A 61 -20.05 12.67 -8.34
CA LEU A 61 -18.85 12.03 -8.86
C LEU A 61 -17.70 13.03 -9.02
N ALA A 62 -17.96 14.25 -9.51
CA ALA A 62 -16.95 15.29 -9.60
C ALA A 62 -16.36 15.66 -8.22
N VAL A 63 -17.22 15.88 -7.23
CA VAL A 63 -16.79 16.17 -5.85
C VAL A 63 -16.02 15.01 -5.25
N PHE A 64 -16.47 13.78 -5.50
CA PHE A 64 -15.74 12.57 -5.06
C PHE A 64 -14.33 12.52 -5.65
N LEU A 65 -14.15 12.78 -6.96
CA LEU A 65 -12.84 12.79 -7.59
C LEU A 65 -11.93 13.89 -7.01
N PHE A 66 -12.47 15.09 -6.72
CA PHE A 66 -11.71 16.16 -6.07
C PHE A 66 -11.21 15.79 -4.68
N ILE A 67 -12.01 15.08 -3.89
CA ILE A 67 -11.65 14.67 -2.53
C ILE A 67 -10.73 13.44 -2.56
N ALA A 68 -11.01 12.47 -3.42
CA ALA A 68 -10.26 11.22 -3.48
C ALA A 68 -8.82 11.41 -4.00
N ALA A 69 -8.59 12.34 -4.96
CA ALA A 69 -7.29 12.54 -5.55
C ALA A 69 -6.18 12.87 -4.52
N PRO A 70 -6.31 13.89 -3.65
CA PRO A 70 -5.28 14.18 -2.65
C PRO A 70 -5.16 13.09 -1.57
N ILE A 71 -6.24 12.41 -1.22
CA ILE A 71 -6.22 11.32 -0.23
C ILE A 71 -5.38 10.14 -0.75
N LEU A 72 -5.60 9.73 -2.01
CA LEU A 72 -4.83 8.64 -2.63
C LEU A 72 -3.34 8.98 -2.75
N VAL A 73 -3.02 10.22 -3.14
CA VAL A 73 -1.62 10.69 -3.22
C VAL A 73 -0.96 10.69 -1.84
N ASN A 74 -1.65 11.15 -0.82
CA ASN A 74 -1.12 11.16 0.55
C ASN A 74 -0.90 9.74 1.09
N TRP A 75 -1.84 8.83 0.82
CA TRP A 75 -1.69 7.43 1.18
C TRP A 75 -0.50 6.77 0.46
N ALA A 76 -0.35 7.00 -0.85
CA ALA A 76 0.77 6.48 -1.64
C ALA A 76 2.12 7.05 -1.17
N SER A 77 2.15 8.33 -0.76
CA SER A 77 3.35 8.96 -0.20
C SER A 77 3.73 8.36 1.17
N GLY A 78 2.76 8.05 2.03
CA GLY A 78 3.03 7.38 3.31
C GLY A 78 3.62 5.97 3.16
N TYR A 79 3.23 5.27 2.10
CA TYR A 79 3.82 3.97 1.74
C TYR A 79 5.27 4.12 1.23
N LEU A 80 5.57 5.23 0.54
CA LEU A 80 6.91 5.53 0.06
C LEU A 80 7.90 5.71 1.21
N ASP A 81 7.51 6.39 2.30
CA ASP A 81 8.38 6.63 3.44
C ASP A 81 8.97 5.33 4.04
N SER A 82 8.20 4.25 4.02
CA SER A 82 8.68 2.93 4.49
C SER A 82 9.59 2.21 3.50
N ARG A 83 9.54 2.56 2.22
CA ARG A 83 10.33 1.93 1.14
C ARG A 83 11.61 2.66 0.81
N SER A 84 11.70 3.95 1.11
CA SER A 84 12.83 4.82 0.78
C SER A 84 13.69 5.19 1.98
N MET A 85 13.62 4.41 3.07
CA MET A 85 14.36 4.68 4.30
C MET A 85 15.88 4.55 4.15
N TYR A 86 16.31 3.69 3.22
CA TYR A 86 17.72 3.44 2.91
C TYR A 86 18.00 3.84 1.48
N ASP A 87 19.17 4.40 1.20
CA ASP A 87 19.52 4.82 -0.16
C ASP A 87 19.63 3.64 -1.10
N VAL A 88 20.23 2.53 -0.62
CA VAL A 88 20.32 1.26 -1.36
C VAL A 88 19.85 0.13 -0.44
N GLN A 89 18.93 -0.67 -0.93
CA GLN A 89 18.48 -1.90 -0.29
C GLN A 89 18.70 -3.04 -1.29
N ILE A 90 19.41 -4.06 -0.87
CA ILE A 90 19.67 -5.25 -1.66
C ILE A 90 19.15 -6.45 -0.89
N TRP A 91 18.59 -7.40 -1.59
CA TRP A 91 18.22 -8.68 -0.97
C TRP A 91 18.45 -9.83 -1.94
N SER A 92 18.74 -10.98 -1.37
CA SER A 92 18.65 -12.27 -2.03
C SER A 92 17.76 -13.21 -1.24
N ARG A 93 17.00 -14.04 -1.91
CA ARG A 93 16.05 -14.96 -1.28
C ARG A 93 15.81 -16.19 -2.15
N TYR A 94 15.33 -17.26 -1.53
CA TYR A 94 14.77 -18.39 -2.26
C TYR A 94 13.37 -18.03 -2.76
N ASN A 95 13.11 -18.29 -4.04
CA ASN A 95 11.79 -18.08 -4.62
C ASN A 95 10.92 -19.35 -4.54
N ASN A 96 11.31 -20.44 -5.20
CA ASN A 96 10.45 -21.60 -5.37
C ASN A 96 11.08 -22.92 -4.94
N VAL A 97 12.38 -23.08 -5.08
CA VAL A 97 13.10 -24.31 -4.78
C VAL A 97 14.13 -24.03 -3.70
N TYR A 98 14.25 -24.97 -2.77
CA TYR A 98 15.27 -24.94 -1.75
C TYR A 98 16.21 -26.10 -1.94
N GLU A 99 17.45 -25.81 -2.20
CA GLU A 99 18.58 -26.71 -2.10
C GLU A 99 19.63 -26.02 -1.24
N GLU A 100 20.12 -26.72 -0.21
CA GLU A 100 21.05 -26.15 0.79
C GLU A 100 22.34 -25.63 0.17
N GLU A 101 22.75 -26.19 -0.96
CA GLU A 101 23.94 -25.81 -1.73
C GLU A 101 23.77 -24.46 -2.46
N ASN A 102 22.53 -23.99 -2.63
CA ASN A 102 22.17 -22.78 -3.38
C ASN A 102 21.78 -21.62 -2.47
N LEU A 103 22.28 -21.60 -1.23
CA LEU A 103 22.10 -20.45 -0.34
C LEU A 103 22.54 -19.17 -1.04
N PRO A 104 21.67 -18.17 -1.15
CA PRO A 104 22.06 -16.88 -1.72
C PRO A 104 23.14 -16.30 -0.82
N GLY A 105 24.35 -16.27 -1.32
CA GLY A 105 25.49 -15.70 -0.63
C GLY A 105 26.15 -14.64 -1.48
N GLY A 106 26.63 -13.59 -0.83
CA GLY A 106 27.66 -12.97 -1.39
C GLY A 106 28.02 -11.56 -1.56
N GLY A 107 27.98 -10.78 -0.56
CA GLY A 107 28.80 -9.55 -0.45
C GLY A 107 28.58 -8.44 -1.49
N TYR A 108 27.85 -8.68 -2.58
CA TYR A 108 27.50 -7.69 -3.61
C TYR A 108 28.61 -6.69 -3.95
N GLY A 109 29.81 -7.20 -4.26
CA GLY A 109 31.03 -6.40 -4.53
C GLY A 109 30.87 -5.38 -5.64
N ILE A 110 30.00 -5.65 -6.62
CA ILE A 110 29.68 -4.69 -7.68
C ILE A 110 29.10 -3.39 -7.12
N VAL A 111 28.25 -3.45 -6.09
CA VAL A 111 27.66 -2.26 -5.47
C VAL A 111 28.73 -1.47 -4.72
N THR A 112 29.59 -2.14 -3.97
CA THR A 112 30.72 -1.48 -3.29
C THR A 112 31.65 -0.83 -4.28
N GLY A 113 32.07 -1.54 -5.33
CA GLY A 113 32.93 -1.01 -6.39
C GLY A 113 32.29 0.17 -7.13
N PHE A 114 30.98 0.12 -7.39
CA PHE A 114 30.25 1.23 -7.98
C PHE A 114 30.27 2.48 -7.10
N LEU A 115 29.91 2.33 -5.80
CA LEU A 115 29.88 3.46 -4.88
C LEU A 115 31.27 4.11 -4.75
N GLU A 116 32.30 3.31 -4.57
CA GLU A 116 33.69 3.78 -4.50
C GLU A 116 34.13 4.44 -5.83
N GLY A 117 33.87 3.80 -6.96
CA GLY A 117 34.20 4.33 -8.30
C GLY A 117 33.51 5.64 -8.63
N GLN A 118 32.32 5.87 -8.10
CA GLN A 118 31.57 7.11 -8.27
C GLN A 118 31.86 8.17 -7.18
N GLY A 119 32.76 7.86 -6.23
CA GLY A 119 33.10 8.74 -5.13
C GLY A 119 31.94 9.00 -4.16
N ILE A 120 31.04 8.01 -4.00
CA ILE A 120 29.88 8.10 -3.11
C ILE A 120 30.30 7.60 -1.73
N GLU A 121 30.27 8.49 -0.75
CA GLU A 121 30.60 8.14 0.62
C GLU A 121 29.41 7.50 1.34
N THR A 122 29.64 6.35 1.96
CA THR A 122 28.66 5.65 2.78
C THR A 122 28.69 6.17 4.22
N ALA A 123 27.52 6.38 4.80
CA ALA A 123 27.36 6.69 6.22
C ALA A 123 27.18 5.40 7.04
N TYR A 124 26.37 4.48 6.53
CA TYR A 124 26.14 3.17 7.14
C TYR A 124 26.04 2.10 6.03
N ASP A 125 26.55 0.92 6.35
CA ASP A 125 26.47 -0.26 5.49
C ASP A 125 26.32 -1.49 6.39
N CYS A 126 25.23 -2.22 6.24
CA CYS A 126 24.89 -3.35 7.09
C CYS A 126 24.37 -4.51 6.25
N THR A 127 25.02 -5.66 6.36
CA THR A 127 24.52 -6.93 5.80
C THR A 127 24.01 -7.81 6.93
N PHE A 128 22.83 -8.36 6.78
CA PHE A 128 22.21 -9.23 7.77
C PHE A 128 21.38 -10.33 7.10
N HIS A 129 21.10 -11.40 7.86
CA HIS A 129 20.34 -12.54 7.38
C HIS A 129 19.01 -12.66 8.09
N LEU A 130 18.03 -13.20 7.37
CA LEU A 130 16.80 -13.69 7.97
C LEU A 130 16.80 -15.21 7.95
N TYR A 131 16.36 -15.78 9.05
CA TYR A 131 16.42 -17.21 9.32
C TYR A 131 15.03 -17.80 9.42
N LEU A 132 14.88 -19.08 9.10
CA LEU A 132 13.70 -19.85 9.45
C LEU A 132 13.88 -20.49 10.83
N PRO A 133 12.89 -20.36 11.73
CA PRO A 133 12.91 -21.05 13.02
C PRO A 133 13.02 -22.57 12.89
N VAL A 134 12.27 -23.15 11.93
CA VAL A 134 12.26 -24.57 11.64
C VAL A 134 12.50 -24.79 10.15
N LYS A 135 13.53 -25.55 9.79
CA LYS A 135 13.92 -25.81 8.40
C LYS A 135 12.82 -26.51 7.60
N GLU A 136 12.10 -27.44 8.21
CA GLU A 136 11.03 -28.19 7.57
C GLU A 136 9.87 -27.32 7.11
N ASP A 137 9.61 -26.17 7.76
CA ASP A 137 8.57 -25.22 7.37
C ASP A 137 8.79 -24.66 5.97
N PHE A 138 10.01 -24.62 5.49
CA PHE A 138 10.31 -24.17 4.13
C PHE A 138 9.73 -25.12 3.07
N HIS A 139 9.79 -26.41 3.28
CA HIS A 139 9.28 -27.44 2.36
C HIS A 139 7.76 -27.62 2.47
N ASN A 140 7.23 -27.44 3.68
CA ASN A 140 5.83 -27.71 4.00
C ASN A 140 4.91 -26.48 3.81
N ARG A 141 5.48 -25.32 3.48
CA ARG A 141 4.68 -24.10 3.29
C ARG A 141 3.72 -24.22 2.12
N MET A 142 2.48 -23.82 2.35
CA MET A 142 1.51 -23.62 1.28
C MET A 142 1.70 -22.26 0.61
N LYS A 143 1.16 -22.10 -0.60
CA LYS A 143 1.10 -20.80 -1.25
C LYS A 143 0.36 -19.81 -0.33
N TYR A 144 1.00 -18.68 -0.04
CA TYR A 144 0.56 -17.64 0.89
C TYR A 144 0.63 -17.97 2.39
N ASP A 145 1.13 -19.15 2.76
CA ASP A 145 1.36 -19.55 4.13
C ASP A 145 2.88 -19.63 4.37
N PHE A 146 3.48 -18.48 4.55
CA PHE A 146 4.90 -18.36 4.81
C PHE A 146 5.14 -18.24 6.31
N PRO A 147 6.06 -19.02 6.88
CA PRO A 147 6.41 -18.92 8.28
C PRO A 147 7.05 -17.55 8.58
N ALA A 148 6.87 -17.05 9.79
CA ALA A 148 7.55 -15.85 10.25
C ALA A 148 9.06 -16.09 10.24
N ALA A 149 9.81 -15.18 9.59
CA ALA A 149 11.26 -15.23 9.62
C ALA A 149 11.80 -14.62 10.91
N ALA A 150 13.03 -14.99 11.26
CA ALA A 150 13.76 -14.46 12.41
C ALA A 150 14.97 -13.66 11.97
N ILE A 151 15.39 -12.69 12.78
CA ILE A 151 16.64 -11.93 12.66
C ILE A 151 17.44 -12.07 13.94
N SER A 152 18.77 -12.06 13.85
CA SER A 152 19.63 -12.05 15.02
C SER A 152 19.51 -10.73 15.79
N LEU A 153 19.66 -10.77 17.10
CA LEU A 153 19.60 -9.60 17.97
C LEU A 153 20.66 -8.55 17.60
N SER A 154 21.88 -8.99 17.27
CA SER A 154 22.96 -8.10 16.87
C SER A 154 22.67 -7.38 15.55
N ASP A 155 22.16 -8.10 14.56
CA ASP A 155 21.76 -7.52 13.27
C ASP A 155 20.57 -6.58 13.43
N TYR A 156 19.59 -7.00 14.20
CA TYR A 156 18.42 -6.16 14.50
C TYR A 156 18.82 -4.86 15.18
N ASN A 157 19.69 -4.91 16.18
CA ASN A 157 20.20 -3.71 16.86
C ASN A 157 21.07 -2.84 15.94
N THR A 158 21.81 -3.43 15.01
CA THR A 158 22.56 -2.67 14.00
C THR A 158 21.63 -1.87 13.10
N VAL A 159 20.55 -2.48 12.59
CA VAL A 159 19.55 -1.78 11.80
C VAL A 159 18.82 -0.71 12.62
N ARG A 160 18.50 -0.98 13.89
CA ARG A 160 17.92 0.03 14.80
C ARG A 160 18.83 1.24 14.96
N ARG A 161 20.12 1.00 15.17
CA ARG A 161 21.15 2.07 15.32
C ARG A 161 21.27 2.91 14.04
N MET A 162 21.25 2.30 12.86
CA MET A 162 21.26 3.02 11.58
C MET A 162 20.12 4.03 11.48
N LEU A 163 18.96 3.70 12.07
CA LEU A 163 17.75 4.52 12.05
C LEU A 163 17.61 5.43 13.27
N GLY A 164 18.59 5.41 14.20
CA GLY A 164 18.58 6.23 15.41
C GLY A 164 17.67 5.72 16.53
N PHE A 165 17.24 4.45 16.48
CA PHE A 165 16.48 3.81 17.56
C PHE A 165 17.40 3.23 18.62
N GLU A 166 16.91 3.15 19.87
CA GLU A 166 17.61 2.49 20.97
C GLU A 166 17.73 0.98 20.73
N GLU A 167 18.87 0.42 21.16
CA GLU A 167 19.10 -1.01 21.11
C GLU A 167 18.22 -1.72 22.15
N ILE A 168 17.83 -2.95 21.83
CA ILE A 168 17.10 -3.83 22.74
C ILE A 168 17.99 -4.94 23.28
N THR A 169 17.59 -5.54 24.39
CA THR A 169 18.29 -6.67 25.01
C THR A 169 17.34 -7.85 25.20
N LEU A 170 17.84 -9.04 24.97
CA LEU A 170 17.14 -10.31 25.19
C LEU A 170 18.02 -11.22 26.07
N LYS A 171 17.40 -12.09 26.84
CA LYS A 171 18.11 -13.20 27.48
C LYS A 171 18.34 -14.32 26.47
N GLU A 172 19.25 -15.24 26.78
CA GLU A 172 19.68 -16.32 25.88
C GLU A 172 18.51 -17.21 25.35
N ASN A 173 17.41 -17.29 26.09
CA ASN A 173 16.24 -18.13 25.76
C ASN A 173 14.96 -17.33 25.58
N GLU A 174 15.07 -16.02 25.35
CA GLU A 174 13.94 -15.14 25.10
C GLU A 174 13.90 -14.70 23.62
N PHE A 175 12.70 -14.44 23.10
CA PHE A 175 12.51 -13.80 21.80
C PHE A 175 11.53 -12.62 21.93
N THR A 176 11.61 -11.69 21.00
CA THR A 176 10.64 -10.62 20.83
C THR A 176 10.17 -10.55 19.38
N THR A 177 9.20 -9.69 19.10
CA THR A 177 8.63 -9.52 17.78
C THR A 177 8.73 -8.09 17.29
N HIS A 178 8.95 -7.93 16.00
CA HIS A 178 8.90 -6.65 15.32
C HIS A 178 7.79 -6.68 14.25
N TRP A 179 6.97 -5.64 14.19
CA TRP A 179 5.76 -5.62 13.39
C TRP A 179 5.80 -4.53 12.32
N LYS A 180 5.25 -4.84 11.15
CA LYS A 180 4.99 -3.81 10.13
C LYS A 180 4.06 -2.75 10.71
N ALA A 181 4.24 -1.50 10.30
CA ALA A 181 3.41 -0.38 10.76
C ALA A 181 1.91 -0.54 10.43
N VAL A 182 1.56 -1.41 9.48
CA VAL A 182 0.17 -1.72 9.08
C VAL A 182 -0.48 -2.80 9.95
N ALA A 183 0.29 -3.51 10.78
CA ALA A 183 -0.25 -4.55 11.65
C ALA A 183 -1.13 -3.94 12.74
N THR A 184 -2.29 -4.54 12.97
CA THR A 184 -3.24 -4.10 14.00
C THR A 184 -2.89 -4.67 15.37
N GLY A 185 -3.35 -4.00 16.44
CA GLY A 185 -3.20 -4.53 17.79
C GLY A 185 -3.87 -5.90 17.99
N GLU A 186 -5.02 -6.11 17.35
CA GLU A 186 -5.72 -7.42 17.37
C GLU A 186 -4.89 -8.54 16.75
N GLU A 187 -4.21 -8.26 15.63
CA GLU A 187 -3.31 -9.20 14.96
C GLU A 187 -2.10 -9.53 15.86
N GLN A 188 -1.52 -8.52 16.49
CA GLN A 188 -0.40 -8.68 17.43
C GLN A 188 -0.81 -9.51 18.64
N ASP A 189 -1.94 -9.19 19.28
CA ASP A 189 -2.44 -9.90 20.45
C ASP A 189 -2.77 -11.37 20.13
N ALA A 190 -3.41 -11.63 19.00
CA ALA A 190 -3.73 -12.99 18.55
C ALA A 190 -2.45 -13.82 18.33
N PHE A 191 -1.44 -13.24 17.70
CA PHE A 191 -0.15 -13.90 17.48
C PHE A 191 0.56 -14.20 18.81
N LEU A 192 0.65 -13.22 19.71
CA LEU A 192 1.34 -13.37 21.00
C LEU A 192 0.65 -14.35 21.94
N GLN A 193 -0.68 -14.48 21.87
CA GLN A 193 -1.43 -15.50 22.64
C GLN A 193 -1.09 -16.92 22.18
N SER A 194 -0.92 -17.13 20.87
CA SER A 194 -0.61 -18.42 20.27
C SER A 194 0.89 -18.76 20.28
N HIS A 195 1.78 -17.75 20.37
CA HIS A 195 3.23 -17.90 20.28
C HIS A 195 3.93 -17.42 21.55
N ARG A 196 3.52 -17.92 22.72
CA ARG A 196 4.24 -17.65 23.98
C ARG A 196 5.59 -18.36 24.06
N THR A 197 5.70 -19.44 23.34
CA THR A 197 6.93 -20.20 23.11
C THR A 197 7.06 -20.46 21.62
N VAL A 198 8.27 -20.39 21.10
CA VAL A 198 8.61 -20.75 19.72
C VAL A 198 9.61 -21.88 19.76
N GLU A 199 9.27 -22.98 19.09
CA GLU A 199 10.20 -24.10 18.85
C GLU A 199 11.08 -23.75 17.66
N THR A 200 12.35 -24.02 17.77
CA THR A 200 13.32 -23.86 16.68
C THR A 200 14.23 -25.08 16.61
N ASP A 201 14.88 -25.26 15.47
CA ASP A 201 15.88 -26.33 15.32
C ASP A 201 17.07 -26.19 16.30
N ALA A 202 17.27 -24.98 16.84
CA ALA A 202 18.33 -24.67 17.80
C ALA A 202 17.87 -24.66 19.27
N GLY A 203 16.57 -24.88 19.55
CA GLY A 203 16.01 -24.90 20.90
C GLY A 203 14.71 -24.10 21.02
N ASN A 204 14.16 -24.08 22.23
CA ASN A 204 12.90 -23.41 22.53
C ASN A 204 13.13 -22.03 23.12
N LEU A 205 12.42 -21.06 22.62
CA LEU A 205 12.47 -19.67 23.09
C LEU A 205 11.14 -19.27 23.75
N THR A 206 11.20 -18.43 24.76
CA THR A 206 10.05 -17.87 25.47
C THR A 206 9.90 -16.39 25.16
N LEU A 207 8.67 -15.89 25.15
CA LEU A 207 8.38 -14.51 24.83
C LEU A 207 8.94 -13.57 25.91
N ALA A 208 9.66 -12.52 25.49
CA ALA A 208 10.24 -11.51 26.37
C ALA A 208 9.16 -10.63 27.02
N GLN A 209 9.55 -9.86 28.06
CA GLN A 209 8.64 -8.92 28.74
C GLN A 209 8.16 -7.77 27.85
N SER A 210 9.01 -7.32 26.92
CA SER A 210 8.66 -6.34 25.87
C SER A 210 8.46 -7.07 24.55
N PRO A 211 7.24 -7.60 24.30
CA PRO A 211 7.04 -8.57 23.24
C PRO A 211 6.84 -7.95 21.86
N CYS A 212 6.59 -6.65 21.76
CA CYS A 212 6.24 -5.98 20.52
C CYS A 212 7.08 -4.73 20.28
N HIS A 213 7.61 -4.63 19.07
CA HIS A 213 8.24 -3.44 18.50
C HIS A 213 7.57 -3.13 17.16
N GLN A 214 7.30 -1.86 16.86
CA GLN A 214 6.57 -1.45 15.64
C GLN A 214 7.15 -0.17 15.01
N GLU A 215 8.39 0.14 15.28
CA GLU A 215 9.07 1.26 14.65
C GLU A 215 9.22 1.01 13.14
N LYS A 216 9.22 2.06 12.34
CA LYS A 216 9.43 1.91 10.90
C LYS A 216 10.89 1.55 10.63
N MET A 217 11.14 0.35 10.15
CA MET A 217 12.48 -0.17 9.85
C MET A 217 12.67 -0.66 8.40
N GLY A 218 11.73 -0.35 7.51
CA GLY A 218 11.77 -0.78 6.12
C GLY A 218 10.85 -1.95 5.81
N GLY A 219 10.67 -2.26 4.52
CA GLY A 219 9.71 -3.26 4.05
C GLY A 219 10.30 -4.61 3.68
N THR A 220 11.63 -4.71 3.46
CA THR A 220 12.29 -5.95 3.02
C THR A 220 12.74 -6.85 4.17
N MET A 221 12.60 -6.41 5.42
CA MET A 221 12.93 -7.18 6.62
C MET A 221 11.92 -8.30 6.94
N TYR A 222 10.80 -8.35 6.27
CA TYR A 222 9.75 -9.31 6.56
C TYR A 222 9.67 -10.37 5.47
N ASN A 223 9.31 -11.58 5.87
CA ASN A 223 8.98 -12.59 4.90
C ASN A 223 7.74 -12.18 4.07
N LEU A 224 7.61 -12.76 2.89
CA LEU A 224 6.47 -12.51 2.04
C LEU A 224 5.18 -12.98 2.76
N TYR A 225 4.14 -12.17 2.72
CA TYR A 225 2.83 -12.41 3.35
C TYR A 225 2.78 -12.41 4.89
N THR A 226 3.89 -12.11 5.59
CA THR A 226 3.86 -11.92 7.04
C THR A 226 4.01 -10.45 7.43
N ASN A 227 3.39 -10.05 8.54
CA ASN A 227 3.52 -8.73 9.13
C ASN A 227 4.42 -8.72 10.35
N VAL A 228 4.93 -9.89 10.76
CA VAL A 228 5.76 -10.10 11.92
C VAL A 228 7.15 -10.59 11.52
N LEU A 229 8.16 -10.11 12.23
CA LEU A 229 9.54 -10.58 12.23
C LEU A 229 9.89 -10.99 13.65
N LEU A 230 10.44 -12.18 13.82
CA LEU A 230 10.92 -12.66 15.11
C LEU A 230 12.34 -12.11 15.35
N VAL A 231 12.68 -11.78 16.59
CA VAL A 231 14.03 -11.37 16.97
C VAL A 231 14.57 -12.37 17.96
N PHE A 232 15.63 -13.07 17.60
CA PHE A 232 16.24 -14.14 18.37
C PHE A 232 17.62 -13.77 18.86
N PRO A 233 18.09 -14.35 19.98
CA PRO A 233 19.49 -14.26 20.39
C PRO A 233 20.44 -14.82 19.32
N ASP A 234 21.64 -14.27 19.22
CA ASP A 234 22.63 -14.62 18.18
C ASP A 234 23.08 -16.09 18.23
N ASN A 235 23.14 -16.66 19.43
CA ASN A 235 23.49 -18.10 19.61
C ASN A 235 22.46 -19.04 18.94
N ILE A 236 21.19 -18.66 18.96
CA ILE A 236 20.12 -19.42 18.30
C ILE A 236 20.22 -19.28 16.77
N CYS A 237 20.30 -18.03 16.27
CA CYS A 237 20.37 -17.77 14.84
C CYS A 237 21.55 -18.44 14.13
N ARG A 238 22.66 -18.67 14.83
CA ARG A 238 23.85 -19.33 14.27
C ARG A 238 23.58 -20.73 13.74
N ASP A 239 22.65 -21.45 14.39
CA ASP A 239 22.33 -22.84 14.06
C ASP A 239 21.05 -22.96 13.20
N LEU A 240 20.44 -21.83 12.83
CA LEU A 240 19.26 -21.78 11.97
C LEU A 240 19.62 -21.61 10.50
N LEU A 241 18.67 -21.99 9.64
CA LEU A 241 18.80 -21.84 8.20
C LEU A 241 18.60 -20.37 7.75
N PRO A 242 19.62 -19.70 7.16
CA PRO A 242 19.43 -18.42 6.54
C PRO A 242 18.68 -18.58 5.20
N VAL A 243 17.62 -17.80 5.00
CA VAL A 243 16.77 -17.87 3.80
C VAL A 243 16.71 -16.57 3.01
N ILE A 244 17.08 -15.47 3.64
CA ILE A 244 17.17 -14.16 2.99
C ILE A 244 18.44 -13.48 3.49
N GLU A 245 19.23 -12.94 2.57
CA GLU A 245 20.29 -12.00 2.89
C GLU A 245 19.83 -10.59 2.47
N ASN A 246 19.98 -9.62 3.35
CA ASN A 246 19.72 -8.21 3.10
C ASN A 246 20.99 -7.40 3.29
N ARG A 247 21.19 -6.39 2.45
CA ARG A 247 22.21 -5.37 2.66
C ARG A 247 21.57 -3.99 2.52
N TYR A 248 21.68 -3.18 3.58
CA TYR A 248 21.17 -1.82 3.63
C TYR A 248 22.30 -0.83 3.68
N ILE A 249 22.27 0.15 2.79
CA ILE A 249 23.30 1.19 2.71
C ILE A 249 22.61 2.55 2.81
N MET A 250 23.14 3.40 3.68
CA MET A 250 22.84 4.82 3.75
C MET A 250 24.08 5.60 3.30
N THR A 251 23.91 6.49 2.35
CA THR A 251 24.98 7.35 1.85
C THR A 251 24.94 8.71 2.55
N LYS A 252 26.06 9.44 2.57
CA LYS A 252 26.07 10.79 3.15
C LYS A 252 25.21 11.78 2.35
N GLU A 253 25.15 11.59 1.04
CA GLU A 253 24.28 12.34 0.14
C GLU A 253 23.49 11.34 -0.73
N PRO A 254 22.19 11.59 -0.97
CA PRO A 254 21.38 10.70 -1.81
C PRO A 254 21.98 10.55 -3.21
N LEU A 255 21.86 9.34 -3.79
CA LEU A 255 22.27 9.10 -5.17
C LEU A 255 21.47 9.98 -6.13
N SER A 256 22.15 10.58 -7.14
CA SER A 256 21.42 11.22 -8.22
C SER A 256 20.63 10.17 -9.03
N TYR A 257 19.60 10.61 -9.75
CA TYR A 257 18.75 9.74 -10.56
C TYR A 257 19.58 8.90 -11.57
N ASP A 258 20.51 9.57 -12.28
CA ASP A 258 21.32 8.90 -13.31
C ASP A 258 22.25 7.85 -12.71
N LYS A 259 22.88 8.14 -11.55
CA LYS A 259 23.71 7.18 -10.84
C LYS A 259 22.89 6.02 -10.27
N ALA A 260 21.72 6.29 -9.76
CA ALA A 260 20.81 5.26 -9.26
C ALA A 260 20.35 4.33 -10.40
N ARG A 261 20.00 4.87 -11.56
CA ARG A 261 19.63 4.09 -12.75
C ARG A 261 20.79 3.23 -13.25
N LEU A 262 21.99 3.80 -13.28
CA LEU A 262 23.17 3.05 -13.71
C LEU A 262 23.46 1.88 -12.77
N LEU A 263 23.42 2.12 -11.44
CA LEU A 263 23.61 1.08 -10.44
C LEU A 263 22.57 -0.03 -10.56
N GLU A 264 21.29 0.34 -10.76
CA GLU A 264 20.21 -0.65 -10.96
C GLU A 264 20.48 -1.53 -12.17
N THR A 265 20.92 -0.92 -13.30
CA THR A 265 21.22 -1.64 -14.52
C THR A 265 22.41 -2.59 -14.33
N GLU A 266 23.55 -2.10 -13.81
CA GLU A 266 24.72 -2.92 -13.55
C GLU A 266 24.44 -4.07 -12.57
N PHE A 267 23.61 -3.81 -11.53
CA PHE A 267 23.23 -4.83 -10.58
C PHE A 267 22.39 -5.93 -11.23
N THR A 268 21.36 -5.56 -12.01
CA THR A 268 20.43 -6.52 -12.61
C THR A 268 21.07 -7.37 -13.72
N GLU A 269 22.13 -6.88 -14.36
CA GLU A 269 22.92 -7.65 -15.32
C GLU A 269 23.70 -8.78 -14.65
N VAL A 270 24.15 -8.58 -13.40
CA VAL A 270 24.95 -9.57 -12.65
C VAL A 270 24.08 -10.45 -11.76
N TYR A 271 23.06 -9.87 -11.15
CA TYR A 271 22.17 -10.52 -10.18
C TYR A 271 20.72 -10.55 -10.71
N PRO A 272 20.33 -11.60 -11.42
CA PRO A 272 19.01 -11.70 -12.00
C PRO A 272 17.93 -11.85 -10.90
N GLU A 273 16.73 -11.35 -11.18
CA GLU A 273 15.58 -11.43 -10.27
C GLU A 273 15.19 -12.88 -9.95
N GLU A 274 15.43 -13.79 -10.89
CA GLU A 274 15.20 -15.23 -10.74
C GLU A 274 16.33 -16.02 -11.42
N THR A 275 16.90 -16.97 -10.68
CA THR A 275 17.94 -17.87 -11.18
C THR A 275 17.37 -19.26 -11.46
N GLU A 276 18.08 -20.07 -12.27
CA GLU A 276 17.73 -21.47 -12.51
C GLU A 276 17.74 -22.31 -11.21
N THR A 277 18.50 -21.88 -10.21
CA THR A 277 18.61 -22.53 -8.89
C THR A 277 17.52 -22.14 -7.90
N GLY A 278 16.57 -21.29 -8.30
CA GLY A 278 15.47 -20.85 -7.46
C GLY A 278 15.81 -19.72 -6.49
N ALA A 279 17.04 -19.22 -6.50
CA ALA A 279 17.40 -17.97 -5.80
C ALA A 279 16.94 -16.76 -6.62
N GLY A 280 16.63 -15.68 -5.96
CA GLY A 280 16.27 -14.41 -6.58
C GLY A 280 16.97 -13.24 -5.89
N TYR A 281 17.39 -12.30 -6.68
CA TYR A 281 18.06 -11.10 -6.22
C TYR A 281 17.23 -9.86 -6.52
N GLY A 282 17.38 -8.83 -5.72
CA GLY A 282 16.72 -7.57 -5.99
C GLY A 282 17.47 -6.39 -5.39
N ILE A 283 17.36 -5.26 -6.06
CA ILE A 283 17.85 -3.98 -5.58
C ILE A 283 16.72 -2.96 -5.55
N ARG A 284 16.74 -2.10 -4.56
CA ARG A 284 15.85 -0.95 -4.45
C ARG A 284 16.65 0.28 -4.10
N LEU A 285 16.47 1.32 -4.87
CA LEU A 285 17.14 2.58 -4.73
C LEU A 285 16.12 3.66 -4.36
N SER A 286 16.31 4.34 -3.22
CA SER A 286 15.36 5.33 -2.70
C SER A 286 15.05 6.42 -3.71
N THR A 287 16.08 6.92 -4.41
CA THR A 287 15.94 7.96 -5.44
C THR A 287 15.00 7.53 -6.57
N LEU A 288 15.10 6.29 -7.06
CA LEU A 288 14.22 5.77 -8.11
C LEU A 288 12.80 5.60 -7.59
N GLN A 289 12.65 5.02 -6.40
CA GLN A 289 11.34 4.83 -5.77
C GLN A 289 10.61 6.17 -5.56
N ILE A 290 11.32 7.20 -5.12
CA ILE A 290 10.78 8.55 -4.92
C ILE A 290 10.34 9.15 -6.26
N ASN A 291 11.17 9.06 -7.30
CA ASN A 291 10.85 9.63 -8.62
C ASN A 291 9.66 8.92 -9.28
N ASP A 292 9.67 7.59 -9.29
CA ASP A 292 8.59 6.80 -9.89
C ASP A 292 7.26 7.03 -9.16
N THR A 293 7.29 7.07 -7.83
CA THR A 293 6.09 7.33 -7.03
C THR A 293 5.57 8.75 -7.24
N LYS A 294 6.45 9.75 -7.26
CA LYS A 294 6.05 11.15 -7.53
C LYS A 294 5.47 11.30 -8.94
N GLY A 295 6.10 10.67 -9.95
CA GLY A 295 5.61 10.67 -11.32
C GLY A 295 4.22 10.05 -11.44
N ASN A 296 4.05 8.84 -10.91
CA ASN A 296 2.78 8.12 -10.92
C ASN A 296 1.68 8.86 -10.15
N ASN A 297 1.99 9.41 -8.98
CA ASN A 297 1.07 10.18 -8.17
C ASN A 297 0.62 11.46 -8.90
N PHE A 298 1.54 12.15 -9.59
CA PHE A 298 1.21 13.33 -10.38
C PHE A 298 0.25 12.99 -11.52
N VAL A 299 0.51 11.92 -12.29
CA VAL A 299 -0.36 11.48 -13.39
C VAL A 299 -1.73 11.09 -12.87
N LEU A 300 -1.80 10.33 -11.77
CA LEU A 300 -3.07 9.93 -11.15
C LEU A 300 -3.87 11.14 -10.69
N GLN A 301 -3.24 12.06 -9.95
CA GLN A 301 -3.88 13.26 -9.44
C GLN A 301 -4.38 14.17 -10.57
N ALA A 302 -3.54 14.42 -11.57
CA ALA A 302 -3.89 15.24 -12.72
C ALA A 302 -5.08 14.65 -13.51
N SER A 303 -5.09 13.32 -13.72
CA SER A 303 -6.17 12.61 -14.41
C SER A 303 -7.50 12.70 -13.65
N MET A 304 -7.47 12.50 -12.33
CA MET A 304 -8.68 12.60 -11.49
C MET A 304 -9.22 14.04 -11.45
N LEU A 305 -8.36 15.02 -11.27
CA LEU A 305 -8.76 16.45 -11.28
C LEU A 305 -9.30 16.89 -12.63
N TYR A 306 -8.67 16.44 -13.73
CA TYR A 306 -9.17 16.70 -15.08
C TYR A 306 -10.56 16.12 -15.27
N GLY A 307 -10.77 14.85 -14.89
CA GLY A 307 -12.08 14.21 -14.93
C GLY A 307 -13.15 14.95 -14.12
N ALA A 308 -12.79 15.41 -12.93
CA ALA A 308 -13.69 16.22 -12.09
C ALA A 308 -14.10 17.56 -12.77
N VAL A 309 -13.14 18.25 -13.38
CA VAL A 309 -13.40 19.52 -14.11
C VAL A 309 -14.32 19.28 -15.31
N VAL A 310 -14.06 18.22 -16.10
CA VAL A 310 -14.92 17.86 -17.25
C VAL A 310 -16.35 17.57 -16.79
N LEU A 311 -16.54 16.79 -15.72
CA LEU A 311 -17.87 16.51 -15.16
C LEU A 311 -18.57 17.78 -14.68
N MET A 312 -17.86 18.72 -14.06
CA MET A 312 -18.44 20.01 -13.67
C MET A 312 -18.89 20.83 -14.87
N ILE A 313 -18.08 20.88 -15.95
CA ILE A 313 -18.45 21.58 -17.18
C ILE A 313 -19.72 20.95 -17.79
N ILE A 314 -19.82 19.62 -17.82
CA ILE A 314 -21.01 18.91 -18.29
C ILE A 314 -22.23 19.30 -17.44
N CYS A 315 -22.11 19.29 -16.11
CA CYS A 315 -23.19 19.72 -15.21
C CYS A 315 -23.66 21.16 -15.49
N LEU A 316 -22.72 22.10 -15.61
CA LEU A 316 -23.05 23.49 -15.90
C LEU A 316 -23.71 23.66 -17.27
N THR A 317 -23.24 22.95 -18.29
CA THR A 317 -23.83 22.97 -19.63
C THR A 317 -25.26 22.44 -19.61
N VAL A 318 -25.51 21.32 -18.96
CA VAL A 318 -26.86 20.73 -18.85
C VAL A 318 -27.80 21.67 -18.08
N LEU A 319 -27.34 22.28 -16.97
CA LEU A 319 -28.13 23.25 -16.22
C LEU A 319 -28.47 24.47 -17.08
N SER A 320 -27.50 25.02 -17.82
CA SER A 320 -27.70 26.20 -18.70
C SER A 320 -28.70 25.90 -19.83
N LEU A 321 -28.60 24.69 -20.45
CA LEU A 321 -29.55 24.27 -21.49
C LEU A 321 -30.97 24.12 -20.94
N GLN A 322 -31.12 23.57 -19.73
CA GLN A 322 -32.43 23.49 -19.08
C GLN A 322 -33.04 24.86 -18.83
N GLN A 323 -32.26 25.83 -18.33
CA GLN A 323 -32.74 27.18 -18.11
C GLN A 323 -33.17 27.86 -19.39
N LEU A 324 -32.42 27.68 -20.50
CA LEU A 324 -32.78 28.22 -21.83
C LEU A 324 -34.06 27.59 -22.38
N LEU A 325 -34.26 26.28 -22.23
CA LEU A 325 -35.47 25.58 -22.64
C LEU A 325 -36.70 26.05 -21.83
N ASP A 326 -36.54 26.24 -20.52
CA ASP A 326 -37.59 26.76 -19.68
C ASP A 326 -37.94 28.23 -20.02
N ALA A 327 -36.95 29.08 -20.30
CA ALA A 327 -37.17 30.47 -20.71
C ALA A 327 -37.86 30.57 -22.10
N GLY A 328 -37.54 29.65 -23.02
CA GLY A 328 -38.19 29.60 -24.36
C GLY A 328 -39.66 29.19 -24.33
N HIS A 329 -40.10 28.49 -23.28
CA HIS A 329 -41.51 28.14 -23.09
C HIS A 329 -42.39 29.28 -22.53
N TYR A 330 -41.78 30.36 -22.04
CA TYR A 330 -42.48 31.54 -21.50
C TYR A 330 -42.59 32.70 -22.52
N ARG A 331 -42.13 32.53 -23.75
CA ARG A 331 -42.35 33.40 -24.88
C ARG A 331 -43.38 32.80 -25.85
#